data_9a2830b3d8e52459e0f91e7c346a7d48
#
_entry.id   9a2830b3d8e52459e0f91e7c346a7d48
#
_cell.length_a   1.000
_cell.length_b   1.000
_cell.length_c   1.000
_cell.angle_alpha   90.00
_cell.angle_beta   90.00
_cell.angle_gamma   90.00
#
_symmetry.space_group_name_H-M   'P 1'
#
loop_
_entity.id
_entity.type
_entity.pdbx_description
1 polymer ?
#
loop_
_entity_poly.entity_id
_entity_poly.type
_entity_poly.pdbx_seq_one_letter_code
_entity_poly.pdbx_strand_id
1 'polypeptide(L)'
;MSTVDDLTTLSLASLQTQAAVVSEMLQPRVELKDGSLGYRLGIETTITLKWGNEPFDPNAPEETITLVAPDSEVRFHDPVMTLDGSLRYELETISYVAEGTSETLWPGEKVRIYVGRGVDPMLRATYGRFEISAAEFGEASVQSTQDVFLVLETPEGRLQNRASAKMAASITAVPPVGDSYVQQGIVPLEDEHGRVVCSKTATVSTIVEFLGERAAQ
;
A
#
# COMPACT_ATOMS: atom_id res chain seq x y z
N MET A 1 -16.69 -45.23 15.64
CA MET A 1 -16.39 -45.00 14.22
C MET A 1 -16.91 -43.60 13.92
N SER A 2 -16.06 -42.60 14.07
CA SER A 2 -16.34 -41.23 13.60
C SER A 2 -16.08 -41.23 12.11
N THR A 3 -17.10 -40.95 11.33
CA THR A 3 -17.10 -41.17 9.90
C THR A 3 -16.39 -40.02 9.18
N VAL A 4 -15.72 -40.33 8.09
CA VAL A 4 -15.07 -39.39 7.16
C VAL A 4 -16.04 -38.24 6.75
N ASP A 5 -17.34 -38.50 6.79
CA ASP A 5 -18.41 -37.53 6.49
C ASP A 5 -18.46 -36.34 7.48
N ASP A 6 -18.13 -36.55 8.77
CA ASP A 6 -18.14 -35.47 9.78
C ASP A 6 -17.02 -34.44 9.53
N LEU A 7 -15.83 -34.92 9.12
CA LEU A 7 -14.70 -34.02 8.81
C LEU A 7 -14.94 -33.22 7.53
N THR A 8 -15.59 -33.82 6.54
CA THR A 8 -15.93 -33.14 5.27
C THR A 8 -17.01 -32.08 5.48
N THR A 9 -17.98 -32.36 6.35
CA THR A 9 -19.07 -31.41 6.66
C THR A 9 -18.57 -30.21 7.46
N LEU A 10 -17.68 -30.44 8.44
CA LEU A 10 -17.02 -29.33 9.19
C LEU A 10 -16.15 -28.47 8.28
N SER A 11 -15.44 -29.06 7.34
CA SER A 11 -14.62 -28.36 6.35
C SER A 11 -15.47 -27.46 5.42
N LEU A 12 -16.59 -27.97 4.93
CA LEU A 12 -17.51 -27.23 4.07
C LEU A 12 -18.20 -26.07 4.79
N ALA A 13 -18.66 -26.27 6.02
CA ALA A 13 -19.27 -25.21 6.84
C ALA A 13 -18.25 -24.09 7.17
N SER A 14 -17.01 -24.45 7.47
CA SER A 14 -15.92 -23.51 7.68
C SER A 14 -15.65 -22.68 6.41
N LEU A 15 -15.56 -23.33 5.26
CA LEU A 15 -15.34 -22.64 3.98
C LEU A 15 -16.49 -21.71 3.60
N GLN A 16 -17.74 -22.08 3.89
CA GLN A 16 -18.89 -21.23 3.65
C GLN A 16 -18.91 -20.00 4.57
N THR A 17 -18.54 -20.17 5.83
CA THR A 17 -18.41 -19.05 6.78
C THR A 17 -17.27 -18.11 6.35
N GLN A 18 -16.15 -18.66 5.92
CA GLN A 18 -15.02 -17.89 5.37
C GLN A 18 -15.44 -17.06 4.15
N ALA A 19 -16.12 -17.68 3.20
CA ALA A 19 -16.60 -17.01 2.00
C ALA A 19 -17.57 -15.85 2.31
N ALA A 20 -18.42 -16.01 3.33
CA ALA A 20 -19.36 -14.98 3.75
C ALA A 20 -18.64 -13.76 4.36
N VAL A 21 -17.70 -13.96 5.28
CA VAL A 21 -16.91 -12.88 5.89
C VAL A 21 -16.08 -12.14 4.85
N VAL A 22 -15.43 -12.87 3.95
CA VAL A 22 -14.67 -12.27 2.84
C VAL A 22 -15.57 -11.45 1.93
N SER A 23 -16.78 -11.95 1.63
CA SER A 23 -17.75 -11.23 0.80
C SER A 23 -18.23 -9.92 1.44
N GLU A 24 -18.29 -9.84 2.76
CA GLU A 24 -18.64 -8.61 3.49
C GLU A 24 -17.49 -7.59 3.51
N MET A 25 -16.24 -8.06 3.53
CA MET A 25 -15.06 -7.19 3.52
C MET A 25 -14.73 -6.61 2.14
N LEU A 26 -15.00 -7.36 1.06
CA LEU A 26 -14.56 -6.99 -0.28
C LEU A 26 -15.60 -6.13 -1.01
N GLN A 27 -15.20 -4.93 -1.42
CA GLN A 27 -15.96 -4.14 -2.38
C GLN A 27 -15.81 -4.72 -3.81
N PRO A 28 -16.79 -4.46 -4.71
CA PRO A 28 -16.66 -4.83 -6.12
C PRO A 28 -15.41 -4.23 -6.75
N ARG A 29 -14.65 -5.07 -7.45
CA ARG A 29 -13.48 -4.63 -8.22
C ARG A 29 -13.93 -3.91 -9.49
N VAL A 30 -13.14 -2.95 -9.94
CA VAL A 30 -13.35 -2.21 -11.18
C VAL A 30 -12.25 -2.52 -12.18
N GLU A 31 -12.50 -2.27 -13.47
CA GLU A 31 -11.48 -2.38 -14.51
C GLU A 31 -10.48 -1.23 -14.42
N LEU A 32 -9.20 -1.55 -14.40
CA LEU A 32 -8.08 -0.61 -14.37
C LEU A 32 -7.66 -0.22 -15.79
N LYS A 33 -6.74 0.75 -15.92
CA LYS A 33 -6.24 1.22 -17.24
C LYS A 33 -5.58 0.12 -18.07
N ASP A 34 -4.98 -0.86 -17.42
CA ASP A 34 -4.31 -1.98 -18.07
C ASP A 34 -5.24 -3.17 -18.38
N GLY A 35 -6.56 -3.02 -18.14
CA GLY A 35 -7.58 -4.05 -18.31
C GLY A 35 -7.65 -5.09 -17.20
N SER A 36 -6.81 -4.99 -16.17
CA SER A 36 -6.91 -5.86 -15.00
C SER A 36 -8.02 -5.40 -14.04
N LEU A 37 -8.40 -6.28 -13.10
CA LEU A 37 -9.37 -5.95 -12.06
C LEU A 37 -8.67 -5.48 -10.78
N GLY A 38 -9.23 -4.45 -10.15
CA GLY A 38 -8.66 -3.88 -8.93
C GLY A 38 -9.48 -2.75 -8.35
N TYR A 39 -8.81 -1.82 -7.71
CA TYR A 39 -9.40 -0.67 -7.06
C TYR A 39 -8.76 0.62 -7.56
N ARG A 40 -9.58 1.65 -7.71
CA ARG A 40 -9.16 3.03 -7.92
C ARG A 40 -9.39 3.81 -6.63
N LEU A 41 -8.34 4.47 -6.14
CA LEU A 41 -8.30 5.00 -4.78
C LEU A 41 -7.80 6.44 -4.77
N GLY A 42 -8.48 7.31 -4.02
CA GLY A 42 -7.92 8.55 -3.52
C GLY A 42 -7.09 8.27 -2.27
N ILE A 43 -5.84 8.73 -2.23
CA ILE A 43 -4.93 8.48 -1.12
C ILE A 43 -4.29 9.80 -0.68
N GLU A 44 -4.31 10.05 0.62
CA GLU A 44 -3.52 11.11 1.26
C GLU A 44 -2.32 10.47 1.96
N THR A 45 -1.14 11.03 1.74
CA THR A 45 0.10 10.53 2.34
C THR A 45 0.85 11.67 3.01
N THR A 46 1.14 11.51 4.28
CA THR A 46 2.05 12.37 5.02
C THR A 46 3.40 11.70 5.12
N ILE A 47 4.46 12.38 4.66
CA ILE A 47 5.85 11.90 4.76
C ILE A 47 6.67 12.87 5.60
N THR A 48 7.60 12.31 6.38
CA THR A 48 8.63 13.12 7.05
C THR A 48 9.98 12.81 6.39
N LEU A 49 10.59 13.83 5.83
CA LEU A 49 11.89 13.79 5.15
C LEU A 49 12.94 14.46 6.02
N LYS A 50 14.07 13.81 6.20
CA LYS A 50 15.24 14.34 6.84
C LYS A 50 16.38 14.43 5.84
N TRP A 51 16.81 15.65 5.54
CA TRP A 51 17.79 15.91 4.48
C TRP A 51 19.21 15.70 5.01
N GLY A 52 20.00 14.90 4.28
CA GLY A 52 21.34 14.50 4.66
C GLY A 52 21.51 12.99 4.65
N ASN A 53 22.77 12.54 4.77
CA ASN A 53 23.13 11.12 4.75
C ASN A 53 23.03 10.45 6.13
N GLU A 54 22.82 11.23 7.19
CA GLU A 54 22.76 10.76 8.58
C GLU A 54 21.33 10.89 9.14
N PRO A 55 20.52 9.83 9.14
CA PRO A 55 19.10 9.92 9.53
C PRO A 55 18.89 10.29 11.01
N PHE A 56 19.91 10.10 11.84
CA PHE A 56 19.85 10.41 13.29
C PHE A 56 20.52 11.72 13.67
N ASP A 57 21.05 12.50 12.72
CA ASP A 57 21.59 13.83 13.02
C ASP A 57 20.46 14.76 13.49
N PRO A 58 20.48 15.24 14.75
CA PRO A 58 19.43 16.12 15.27
C PRO A 58 19.40 17.49 14.60
N ASN A 59 20.49 17.90 13.91
CA ASN A 59 20.62 19.18 13.26
C ASN A 59 20.31 19.13 11.76
N ALA A 60 20.09 17.94 11.19
CA ALA A 60 19.73 17.82 9.78
C ALA A 60 18.34 18.46 9.53
N PRO A 61 18.18 19.23 8.45
CA PRO A 61 16.88 19.80 8.09
C PRO A 61 15.83 18.71 7.93
N GLU A 62 14.65 18.92 8.52
CA GLU A 62 13.55 17.98 8.50
C GLU A 62 12.25 18.69 8.13
N GLU A 63 11.40 18.03 7.36
CA GLU A 63 10.08 18.51 7.01
C GLU A 63 9.06 17.37 6.92
N THR A 64 7.85 17.68 7.36
CA THR A 64 6.68 16.82 7.15
C THR A 64 5.81 17.42 6.05
N ILE A 65 5.59 16.67 4.97
CA ILE A 65 4.85 17.11 3.77
C ILE A 65 3.63 16.23 3.59
N THR A 66 2.47 16.84 3.37
CA THR A 66 1.26 16.14 2.95
C THR A 66 1.17 16.12 1.43
N LEU A 67 0.97 14.93 0.88
CA LEU A 67 0.89 14.65 -0.54
C LEU A 67 -0.48 14.02 -0.84
N VAL A 68 -1.09 14.38 -1.96
CA VAL A 68 -2.37 13.83 -2.39
C VAL A 68 -2.22 13.09 -3.72
N ALA A 69 -2.68 11.85 -3.75
CA ALA A 69 -2.82 11.03 -4.95
C ALA A 69 -4.31 10.88 -5.26
N PRO A 70 -4.85 11.64 -6.22
CA PRO A 70 -6.30 11.68 -6.47
C PRO A 70 -6.84 10.46 -7.21
N ASP A 71 -6.01 9.69 -7.91
CA ASP A 71 -6.41 8.51 -8.70
C ASP A 71 -5.27 7.49 -8.75
N SER A 72 -5.22 6.64 -7.74
CA SER A 72 -4.27 5.53 -7.66
C SER A 72 -4.92 4.24 -8.09
N GLU A 73 -4.17 3.35 -8.74
CA GLU A 73 -4.66 2.05 -9.18
C GLU A 73 -3.92 0.91 -8.47
N VAL A 74 -4.69 0.03 -7.85
CA VAL A 74 -4.18 -1.15 -7.16
C VAL A 74 -4.86 -2.39 -7.76
N ARG A 75 -4.07 -3.27 -8.39
CA ARG A 75 -4.53 -4.57 -8.86
C ARG A 75 -4.76 -5.49 -7.68
N PHE A 76 -5.83 -6.26 -7.74
CA PHE A 76 -6.20 -7.20 -6.70
C PHE A 76 -6.21 -8.61 -7.29
N HIS A 77 -5.29 -9.45 -6.85
CA HIS A 77 -5.18 -10.82 -7.31
C HIS A 77 -6.21 -11.72 -6.63
N ASP A 78 -6.60 -12.80 -7.30
CA ASP A 78 -7.48 -13.78 -6.70
C ASP A 78 -6.77 -14.45 -5.50
N PRO A 79 -7.52 -14.79 -4.44
CA PRO A 79 -6.93 -15.35 -3.23
C PRO A 79 -6.35 -16.73 -3.47
N VAL A 80 -5.27 -17.02 -2.74
CA VAL A 80 -4.66 -18.33 -2.69
C VAL A 80 -4.91 -18.94 -1.31
N MET A 81 -5.46 -20.17 -1.27
CA MET A 81 -5.57 -20.91 -0.02
C MET A 81 -4.20 -21.43 0.41
N THR A 82 -3.82 -21.15 1.64
CA THR A 82 -2.58 -21.61 2.26
C THR A 82 -2.76 -23.00 2.89
N LEU A 83 -1.66 -23.66 3.27
CA LEU A 83 -1.70 -25.03 3.80
C LEU A 83 -2.43 -25.16 5.15
N ASP A 84 -2.51 -24.09 5.91
CA ASP A 84 -3.24 -23.98 7.18
C ASP A 84 -4.71 -23.58 7.01
N GLY A 85 -5.19 -23.44 5.77
CA GLY A 85 -6.56 -23.10 5.43
C GLY A 85 -6.88 -21.60 5.44
N SER A 86 -5.88 -20.73 5.61
CA SER A 86 -6.04 -19.27 5.49
C SER A 86 -6.21 -18.86 4.02
N LEU A 87 -6.86 -17.73 3.78
CA LEU A 87 -6.96 -17.10 2.46
C LEU A 87 -5.97 -15.92 2.38
N ARG A 88 -4.97 -16.07 1.52
CA ARG A 88 -3.99 -15.01 1.24
C ARG A 88 -4.40 -14.22 0.01
N TYR A 89 -4.42 -12.92 0.16
CA TYR A 89 -4.66 -11.95 -0.89
C TYR A 89 -3.39 -11.19 -1.20
N GLU A 90 -3.12 -10.98 -2.50
CA GLU A 90 -2.00 -10.19 -2.97
C GLU A 90 -2.51 -8.96 -3.74
N LEU A 91 -1.82 -7.86 -3.54
CA LEU A 91 -2.10 -6.56 -4.13
C LEU A 91 -0.86 -6.09 -4.89
N GLU A 92 -1.06 -5.43 -6.03
CA GLU A 92 0.03 -4.75 -6.74
C GLU A 92 -0.37 -3.30 -6.98
N THR A 93 0.42 -2.35 -6.49
CA THR A 93 0.25 -0.93 -6.85
C THR A 93 0.68 -0.74 -8.29
N ILE A 94 -0.29 -0.52 -9.19
CA ILE A 94 -0.06 -0.30 -10.62
C ILE A 94 0.36 1.14 -10.87
N SER A 95 -0.39 2.10 -10.31
CA SER A 95 -0.06 3.51 -10.43
C SER A 95 -0.41 4.28 -9.16
N TYR A 96 0.53 5.03 -8.68
CA TYR A 96 0.36 5.97 -7.59
C TYR A 96 1.25 7.19 -7.87
N VAL A 97 0.62 8.35 -7.99
CA VAL A 97 1.29 9.64 -8.14
C VAL A 97 0.70 10.59 -7.12
N ALA A 98 1.49 10.95 -6.12
CA ALA A 98 1.11 11.90 -5.09
C ALA A 98 1.93 13.18 -5.21
N GLU A 99 1.28 14.33 -5.06
CA GLU A 99 1.91 15.64 -5.12
C GLU A 99 1.58 16.45 -3.87
N GLY A 100 2.57 17.19 -3.38
CA GLY A 100 2.44 18.17 -2.30
C GLY A 100 3.37 19.36 -2.52
N THR A 101 3.34 20.29 -1.59
CA THR A 101 4.20 21.49 -1.63
C THR A 101 5.07 21.49 -0.39
N SER A 102 6.38 21.69 -0.57
CA SER A 102 7.32 21.89 0.51
C SER A 102 7.24 23.32 1.05
N GLU A 103 7.32 23.46 2.36
CA GLU A 103 7.32 24.76 3.04
C GLU A 103 8.70 25.10 3.64
N THR A 104 9.51 24.09 3.94
CA THR A 104 10.77 24.26 4.68
C THR A 104 12.00 23.88 3.87
N LEU A 105 12.05 22.64 3.31
CA LEU A 105 13.21 22.15 2.56
C LEU A 105 13.34 22.86 1.21
N TRP A 106 12.21 23.05 0.52
CA TRP A 106 12.13 23.74 -0.79
C TRP A 106 10.90 24.65 -0.83
N PRO A 107 10.92 25.82 -0.16
CA PRO A 107 9.74 26.64 0.07
C PRO A 107 8.97 27.01 -1.20
N GLY A 108 7.72 26.57 -1.28
CA GLY A 108 6.82 26.81 -2.40
C GLY A 108 6.97 25.82 -3.57
N GLU A 109 7.97 24.96 -3.54
CA GLU A 109 8.22 23.98 -4.61
C GLU A 109 7.39 22.71 -4.48
N LYS A 110 7.17 22.06 -5.60
CA LYS A 110 6.42 20.79 -5.67
C LYS A 110 7.32 19.60 -5.36
N VAL A 111 6.78 18.70 -4.57
CA VAL A 111 7.37 17.39 -4.28
C VAL A 111 6.40 16.33 -4.76
N ARG A 112 6.90 15.28 -5.45
CA ARG A 112 6.08 14.19 -5.98
C ARG A 112 6.62 12.83 -5.58
N ILE A 113 5.72 11.90 -5.33
CA ILE A 113 6.06 10.49 -5.17
C ILE A 113 5.44 9.70 -6.31
N TYR A 114 6.24 8.82 -6.88
CA TYR A 114 5.83 7.87 -7.91
C TYR A 114 6.01 6.44 -7.39
N VAL A 115 4.97 5.61 -7.54
CA VAL A 115 4.99 4.19 -7.22
C VAL A 115 4.27 3.43 -8.33
N GLY A 116 4.79 2.26 -8.68
CA GLY A 116 4.16 1.33 -9.60
C GLY A 116 4.60 1.46 -11.05
N ARG A 117 4.60 0.31 -11.75
CA ARG A 117 5.05 0.18 -13.14
C ARG A 117 4.13 0.83 -14.16
N GLY A 118 2.89 1.11 -13.80
CA GLY A 118 1.96 1.85 -14.65
C GLY A 118 2.28 3.33 -14.75
N VAL A 119 3.09 3.87 -13.82
CA VAL A 119 3.62 5.24 -13.88
C VAL A 119 4.94 5.28 -14.64
N ASP A 120 5.86 4.40 -14.26
CA ASP A 120 7.17 4.26 -14.89
C ASP A 120 7.55 2.77 -14.93
N PRO A 121 7.65 2.16 -16.13
CA PRO A 121 7.95 0.72 -16.27
C PRO A 121 9.30 0.29 -15.67
N MET A 122 10.20 1.24 -15.43
CA MET A 122 11.50 0.98 -14.81
C MET A 122 11.44 0.87 -13.28
N LEU A 123 10.32 1.30 -12.66
CA LEU A 123 10.13 1.15 -11.23
C LEU A 123 10.01 -0.33 -10.84
N ARG A 124 10.48 -0.63 -9.64
CA ARG A 124 10.21 -1.94 -9.04
C ARG A 124 8.74 -2.05 -8.70
N ALA A 125 8.19 -3.25 -8.87
CA ALA A 125 6.81 -3.51 -8.47
C ALA A 125 6.65 -3.37 -6.95
N THR A 126 5.57 -2.75 -6.54
CA THR A 126 5.16 -2.60 -5.16
C THR A 126 4.03 -3.56 -4.88
N TYR A 127 4.26 -4.49 -3.95
CA TYR A 127 3.30 -5.50 -3.58
C TYR A 127 2.81 -5.31 -2.15
N GLY A 128 1.52 -5.58 -1.95
CA GLY A 128 0.91 -5.70 -0.64
C GLY A 128 0.29 -7.09 -0.48
N ARG A 129 0.04 -7.45 0.76
CA ARG A 129 -0.67 -8.68 1.11
C ARG A 129 -1.42 -8.54 2.42
N PHE A 130 -2.49 -9.29 2.53
CA PHE A 130 -3.11 -9.63 3.80
C PHE A 130 -3.57 -11.07 3.78
N GLU A 131 -3.75 -11.65 4.95
CA GLU A 131 -4.17 -13.03 5.10
C GLU A 131 -5.30 -13.09 6.11
N ILE A 132 -6.36 -13.81 5.77
CA ILE A 132 -7.51 -14.05 6.64
C ILE A 132 -7.44 -15.50 7.10
N SER A 133 -7.10 -15.73 8.37
CA SER A 133 -7.06 -17.04 8.96
C SER A 133 -8.43 -17.48 9.47
N ALA A 134 -8.65 -18.80 9.56
CA ALA A 134 -9.89 -19.34 10.12
C ALA A 134 -10.12 -18.92 11.59
N ALA A 135 -9.06 -18.61 12.33
CA ALA A 135 -9.13 -18.16 13.72
C ALA A 135 -9.54 -16.68 13.85
N GLU A 136 -9.30 -15.88 12.81
CA GLU A 136 -9.62 -14.43 12.77
C GLU A 136 -11.03 -14.15 12.21
N PHE A 137 -11.79 -15.19 11.85
CA PHE A 137 -13.19 -15.05 11.45
C PHE A 137 -14.04 -14.51 12.61
N GLY A 138 -14.43 -13.25 12.48
CA GLY A 138 -15.16 -12.51 13.52
C GLY A 138 -14.31 -11.46 14.23
N GLU A 139 -13.02 -11.35 13.94
CA GLU A 139 -12.25 -10.17 14.32
C GLU A 139 -12.59 -8.97 13.43
N ALA A 140 -12.61 -7.78 14.03
CA ALA A 140 -13.01 -6.57 13.34
C ALA A 140 -11.97 -6.07 12.33
N SER A 141 -10.75 -6.65 12.32
CA SER A 141 -9.66 -6.18 11.46
C SER A 141 -8.62 -7.27 11.13
N VAL A 142 -7.95 -7.09 10.00
CA VAL A 142 -6.91 -7.99 9.48
C VAL A 142 -5.61 -7.21 9.27
N GLN A 143 -4.46 -7.84 9.55
CA GLN A 143 -3.17 -7.21 9.30
C GLN A 143 -2.82 -7.23 7.81
N SER A 144 -2.55 -6.05 7.27
CA SER A 144 -2.09 -5.86 5.90
C SER A 144 -0.68 -5.28 5.89
N THR A 145 0.16 -5.76 4.98
CA THR A 145 1.52 -5.26 4.80
C THR A 145 1.79 -4.91 3.35
N GLN A 146 2.67 -3.93 3.11
CA GLN A 146 3.10 -3.55 1.77
C GLN A 146 4.62 -3.38 1.73
N ASP A 147 5.21 -3.79 0.61
CA ASP A 147 6.60 -3.60 0.23
C ASP A 147 6.67 -2.51 -0.84
N VAL A 148 6.95 -1.26 -0.44
CA VAL A 148 6.85 -0.09 -1.32
C VAL A 148 8.21 0.27 -1.89
N PHE A 149 8.30 0.32 -3.22
CA PHE A 149 9.40 0.93 -3.96
C PHE A 149 8.90 2.22 -4.59
N LEU A 150 9.58 3.33 -4.31
CA LEU A 150 9.16 4.66 -4.75
C LEU A 150 10.30 5.45 -5.38
N VAL A 151 9.92 6.42 -6.19
CA VAL A 151 10.76 7.56 -6.56
C VAL A 151 10.16 8.81 -5.95
N LEU A 152 10.99 9.59 -5.27
CA LEU A 152 10.69 10.93 -4.78
C LEU A 152 11.32 11.93 -5.76
N GLU A 153 10.51 12.77 -6.39
CA GLU A 153 10.96 13.88 -7.21
C GLU A 153 10.94 15.15 -6.38
N THR A 154 12.08 15.82 -6.31
CA THR A 154 12.32 17.07 -5.59
C THR A 154 12.93 18.09 -6.54
N PRO A 155 13.00 19.38 -6.18
CA PRO A 155 13.73 20.40 -6.96
C PRO A 155 15.21 20.06 -7.19
N GLU A 156 15.82 19.27 -6.30
CA GLU A 156 17.23 18.85 -6.40
C GLU A 156 17.44 17.57 -7.23
N GLY A 157 16.36 16.92 -7.65
CA GLY A 157 16.41 15.73 -8.49
C GLY A 157 15.53 14.57 -8.00
N ARG A 158 15.76 13.41 -8.61
CA ARG A 158 15.01 12.18 -8.31
C ARG A 158 15.78 11.31 -7.31
N LEU A 159 15.12 10.91 -6.26
CA LEU A 159 15.63 10.00 -5.23
C LEU A 159 14.79 8.72 -5.21
N GLN A 160 15.40 7.60 -4.85
CA GLN A 160 14.71 6.30 -4.79
C GLN A 160 15.17 5.46 -3.61
N ASN A 161 14.31 4.57 -3.13
CA ASN A 161 14.72 3.55 -2.17
C ASN A 161 15.16 2.26 -2.90
N ARG A 162 16.29 1.68 -2.48
CA ARG A 162 16.75 0.37 -2.98
C ARG A 162 16.16 -0.80 -2.20
N ALA A 163 16.07 -0.66 -0.90
CA ALA A 163 15.33 -1.59 -0.04
C ALA A 163 13.86 -1.15 0.03
N SER A 164 12.93 -2.11 0.07
CA SER A 164 11.51 -1.77 0.18
C SER A 164 11.21 -1.01 1.46
N ALA A 165 10.39 0.03 1.36
CA ALA A 165 9.75 0.63 2.53
C ALA A 165 8.62 -0.31 2.99
N LYS A 166 8.75 -0.84 4.21
CA LYS A 166 7.70 -1.68 4.80
C LYS A 166 6.61 -0.79 5.35
N MET A 167 5.37 -1.03 4.91
CA MET A 167 4.18 -0.37 5.43
C MET A 167 3.25 -1.42 6.03
N ALA A 168 2.57 -1.10 7.12
CA ALA A 168 1.61 -1.98 7.77
C ALA A 168 0.35 -1.23 8.17
N ALA A 169 -0.79 -1.92 8.12
CA ALA A 169 -2.09 -1.43 8.55
C ALA A 169 -2.91 -2.56 9.18
N SER A 170 -3.79 -2.20 10.10
CA SER A 170 -4.92 -3.03 10.50
C SER A 170 -6.11 -2.58 9.66
N ILE A 171 -6.62 -3.45 8.78
CA ILE A 171 -7.67 -3.10 7.82
C ILE A 171 -8.98 -3.77 8.18
N THR A 172 -10.09 -3.07 7.97
CA THR A 172 -11.46 -3.54 8.29
C THR A 172 -12.27 -3.87 7.03
N ALA A 173 -11.83 -3.40 5.88
CA ALA A 173 -12.46 -3.62 4.58
C ALA A 173 -11.42 -3.63 3.45
N VAL A 174 -11.82 -4.01 2.26
CA VAL A 174 -10.99 -3.94 1.05
C VAL A 174 -11.81 -3.35 -0.10
N PRO A 175 -11.43 -2.19 -0.62
CA PRO A 175 -10.28 -1.37 -0.21
C PRO A 175 -10.46 -0.78 1.19
N PRO A 176 -9.37 -0.58 1.96
CA PRO A 176 -9.41 -0.15 3.35
C PRO A 176 -9.60 1.37 3.48
N VAL A 177 -10.75 1.87 3.05
CA VAL A 177 -11.10 3.30 3.12
C VAL A 177 -11.22 3.75 4.58
N GLY A 178 -10.51 4.79 4.94
CA GLY A 178 -10.39 5.30 6.31
C GLY A 178 -9.25 4.70 7.11
N ASP A 179 -8.70 3.55 6.69
CA ASP A 179 -7.55 2.94 7.37
C ASP A 179 -6.23 3.53 6.85
N SER A 180 -5.21 3.49 7.72
CA SER A 180 -3.91 4.08 7.43
C SER A 180 -2.79 3.05 7.47
N TYR A 181 -1.96 3.04 6.43
CA TYR A 181 -0.69 2.32 6.41
C TYR A 181 0.41 3.16 7.02
N VAL A 182 1.12 2.59 7.97
CA VAL A 182 2.22 3.25 8.70
C VAL A 182 3.55 2.60 8.34
N GLN A 183 4.55 3.42 8.04
CA GLN A 183 5.91 2.97 7.74
C GLN A 183 6.57 2.31 8.94
N GLN A 184 7.27 1.20 8.65
CA GLN A 184 8.08 0.48 9.63
C GLN A 184 9.57 0.81 9.40
N GLY A 185 10.15 1.58 10.33
CA GLY A 185 11.57 1.96 10.28
C GLY A 185 11.88 3.12 9.31
N ILE A 186 13.17 3.44 9.22
CA ILE A 186 13.70 4.52 8.39
C ILE A 186 14.04 3.99 7.00
N VAL A 187 13.74 4.77 5.97
CA VAL A 187 13.99 4.42 4.57
C VAL A 187 14.97 5.42 3.95
N PRO A 188 16.22 5.01 3.69
CA PRO A 188 17.16 5.86 2.97
C PRO A 188 16.73 6.04 1.52
N LEU A 189 16.88 7.26 1.01
CA LEU A 189 16.63 7.65 -0.36
C LEU A 189 17.96 8.03 -1.02
N GLU A 190 18.23 7.39 -2.16
CA GLU A 190 19.48 7.52 -2.90
C GLU A 190 19.27 8.27 -4.21
N ASP A 191 20.27 9.04 -4.60
CA ASP A 191 20.37 9.66 -5.92
C ASP A 191 20.69 8.61 -7.02
N GLU A 192 20.80 9.06 -8.26
CA GLU A 192 21.16 8.23 -9.42
C GLU A 192 22.55 7.58 -9.31
N HIS A 193 23.43 8.13 -8.47
CA HIS A 193 24.77 7.60 -8.21
C HIS A 193 24.80 6.61 -7.03
N GLY A 194 23.67 6.36 -6.37
CA GLY A 194 23.57 5.46 -5.23
C GLY A 194 24.04 6.08 -3.92
N ARG A 195 24.12 7.40 -3.81
CA ARG A 195 24.45 8.10 -2.57
C ARG A 195 23.17 8.42 -1.82
N VAL A 196 23.16 8.10 -0.53
CA VAL A 196 22.06 8.52 0.34
C VAL A 196 22.09 10.04 0.49
N VAL A 197 21.01 10.70 0.10
CA VAL A 197 20.86 12.17 0.13
C VAL A 197 19.85 12.58 1.20
N CYS A 198 18.87 11.74 1.44
CA CYS A 198 17.75 12.00 2.32
C CYS A 198 17.29 10.72 2.98
N SER A 199 16.64 10.80 4.11
CA SER A 199 15.95 9.69 4.75
C SER A 199 14.49 10.02 4.96
N LYS A 200 13.63 9.08 4.56
CA LYS A 200 12.21 9.10 4.91
C LYS A 200 12.06 8.47 6.29
N THR A 201 11.83 9.30 7.31
CA THR A 201 11.81 8.87 8.72
C THR A 201 10.44 8.40 9.17
N ALA A 202 9.37 8.92 8.56
CA ALA A 202 8.01 8.49 8.80
C ALA A 202 7.17 8.58 7.53
N THR A 203 6.14 7.75 7.44
CA THR A 203 5.07 7.84 6.43
C THR A 203 3.78 7.30 7.02
N VAL A 204 2.71 8.03 6.78
CA VAL A 204 1.33 7.58 6.98
C VAL A 204 0.58 7.77 5.69
N SER A 205 0.02 6.70 5.11
CA SER A 205 -0.81 6.76 3.91
C SER A 205 -2.22 6.30 4.25
N THR A 206 -3.19 7.20 4.11
CA THR A 206 -4.60 6.94 4.38
C THR A 206 -5.37 6.86 3.06
N ILE A 207 -6.14 5.80 2.88
CA ILE A 207 -7.06 5.69 1.75
C ILE A 207 -8.29 6.50 2.12
N VAL A 208 -8.48 7.63 1.43
CA VAL A 208 -9.55 8.58 1.75
C VAL A 208 -10.82 8.33 0.95
N GLU A 209 -10.71 7.68 -0.23
CA GLU A 209 -11.82 7.48 -1.12
C GLU A 209 -11.64 6.22 -1.99
N PHE A 210 -12.77 5.52 -2.27
CA PHE A 210 -12.89 4.54 -3.34
C PHE A 210 -13.61 5.19 -4.52
N LEU A 211 -12.94 5.27 -5.67
CA LEU A 211 -13.42 6.06 -6.82
C LEU A 211 -14.40 5.31 -7.73
N GLY A 212 -14.57 4.00 -7.55
CA GLY A 212 -15.43 3.19 -8.39
C GLY A 212 -14.98 3.11 -9.86
N GLU A 213 -15.92 2.87 -10.78
CA GLU A 213 -15.66 2.83 -12.22
C GLU A 213 -15.38 4.23 -12.77
N ARG A 214 -14.58 4.28 -13.86
CA ARG A 214 -14.41 5.53 -14.61
C ARG A 214 -15.70 5.88 -15.30
N ALA A 215 -16.10 7.15 -15.21
CA ALA A 215 -17.14 7.66 -16.11
C ALA A 215 -16.69 7.44 -17.56
N ALA A 216 -17.55 6.85 -18.37
CA ALA A 216 -17.31 6.72 -19.81
C ALA A 216 -17.12 8.12 -20.41
N GLN A 217 -15.95 8.35 -21.03
CA GLN A 217 -15.65 9.60 -21.75
C GLN A 217 -16.22 9.56 -23.15
#